data_0fc1536b4e47e3526209c50e0ce53ae8
#
_entry.id   0fc1536b4e47e3526209c50e0ce53ae8
#
_cell.length_a   1.000
_cell.length_b   1.000
_cell.length_c   1.000
_cell.angle_alpha   90.00
_cell.angle_beta   90.00
_cell.angle_gamma   90.00
#
_symmetry.space_group_name_H-M   'P 1'
#
loop_
_entity.id
_entity.type
_entity.pdbx_description
1 polymer ?
#
loop_
_entity_poly.entity_id
_entity_poly.type
_entity_poly.pdbx_seq_one_letter_code
_entity_poly.pdbx_strand_id
1 'polypeptide(L)'
;GIVFWLTYLPLSLIAMQANWNGLFLAEPRFRIAMIFAVTGTLLQVGLSLFNISWLTSLSNILYIIALRAVFATAQNVVHPPPSPIFNSGLWNIITFFVVLNILAWVAGYFLTSFFLTLKTSE
;
A
#
# COMPACT_ATOMS: atom_id res chain seq x y z
N GLY A 1 1.85 5.49 -6.21
CA GLY A 1 2.44 5.67 -4.89
C GLY A 1 1.67 6.61 -3.99
N ILE A 2 1.71 7.91 -4.26
CA ILE A 2 1.08 8.95 -3.40
C ILE A 2 -0.43 8.72 -3.24
N VAL A 3 -1.15 8.45 -4.32
CA VAL A 3 -2.60 8.17 -4.28
C VAL A 3 -2.91 7.00 -3.35
N PHE A 4 -2.10 5.95 -3.39
CA PHE A 4 -2.25 4.81 -2.46
C PHE A 4 -2.20 5.28 -0.99
N TRP A 5 -1.22 6.10 -0.63
CA TRP A 5 -1.10 6.58 0.75
C TRP A 5 -2.21 7.53 1.16
N LEU A 6 -2.65 8.42 0.26
CA LEU A 6 -3.77 9.34 0.50
C LEU A 6 -5.10 8.61 0.71
N THR A 7 -5.25 7.42 0.17
CA THR A 7 -6.45 6.58 0.38
C THR A 7 -6.27 5.63 1.56
N TYR A 8 -5.12 4.95 1.66
CA TYR A 8 -4.88 3.94 2.68
C TYR A 8 -4.92 4.48 4.11
N LEU A 9 -4.27 5.63 4.38
CA LEU A 9 -4.20 6.18 5.74
C LEU A 9 -5.57 6.59 6.28
N PRO A 10 -6.40 7.39 5.56
CA PRO A 10 -7.74 7.71 6.02
C PRO A 10 -8.63 6.49 6.18
N LEU A 11 -8.59 5.55 5.23
CA LEU A 11 -9.37 4.31 5.33
C LEU A 11 -8.95 3.46 6.52
N SER A 12 -7.66 3.41 6.86
CA SER A 12 -7.17 2.71 8.04
C SER A 12 -7.69 3.35 9.33
N LEU A 13 -7.74 4.68 9.41
CA LEU A 13 -8.31 5.40 10.56
C LEU A 13 -9.81 5.15 10.70
N ILE A 14 -10.56 5.19 9.60
CA ILE A 14 -12.01 4.89 9.59
C ILE A 14 -12.23 3.44 10.05
N ALA A 15 -11.44 2.50 9.54
CA ALA A 15 -11.53 1.10 9.92
C ALA A 15 -11.21 0.88 11.41
N MET A 16 -10.21 1.57 11.96
CA MET A 16 -9.90 1.56 13.39
C MET A 16 -11.09 2.05 14.21
N GLN A 17 -11.65 3.18 13.85
CA GLN A 17 -12.80 3.74 14.55
C GLN A 17 -14.03 2.82 14.48
N ALA A 18 -14.31 2.25 13.30
CA ALA A 18 -15.48 1.40 13.10
C ALA A 18 -15.39 0.04 13.80
N ASN A 19 -14.19 -0.57 13.83
CA ASN A 19 -14.03 -1.92 14.37
C ASN A 19 -13.63 -1.95 15.85
N TRP A 20 -12.94 -0.92 16.33
CA TRP A 20 -12.35 -0.91 17.68
C TRP A 20 -12.80 0.28 18.54
N ASN A 21 -13.70 1.10 18.02
CA ASN A 21 -14.24 2.29 18.68
C ASN A 21 -13.14 3.22 19.24
N GLY A 22 -12.05 3.37 18.49
CA GLY A 22 -10.93 4.24 18.88
C GLY A 22 -9.85 4.31 17.81
N LEU A 23 -9.03 5.37 17.89
CA LEU A 23 -7.90 5.59 17.00
C LEU A 23 -6.60 5.13 17.67
N PHE A 24 -6.03 4.03 17.22
CA PHE A 24 -4.81 3.46 17.77
C PHE A 24 -3.57 3.93 16.99
N LEU A 25 -3.26 5.23 17.09
CA LEU A 25 -2.15 5.85 16.38
C LEU A 25 -0.77 5.34 16.81
N ALA A 26 -0.69 4.74 18.00
CA ALA A 26 0.51 4.11 18.53
C ALA A 26 0.73 2.69 17.98
N GLU A 27 -0.22 2.14 17.23
CA GLU A 27 -0.11 0.81 16.65
C GLU A 27 1.10 0.75 15.71
N PRO A 28 2.02 -0.22 15.89
CA PRO A 28 3.29 -0.27 15.18
C PRO A 28 3.15 -0.26 13.66
N ARG A 29 2.19 -0.99 13.12
CA ARG A 29 1.96 -1.03 11.66
C ARG A 29 1.45 0.29 11.12
N PHE A 30 0.56 0.97 11.85
CA PHE A 30 0.09 2.28 11.45
C PHE A 30 1.22 3.32 11.46
N ARG A 31 2.08 3.29 12.48
CA ARG A 31 3.26 4.17 12.56
C ARG A 31 4.24 3.91 11.41
N ILE A 32 4.51 2.64 11.09
CA ILE A 32 5.33 2.26 9.94
C ILE A 32 4.70 2.81 8.65
N ALA A 33 3.40 2.62 8.45
CA ALA A 33 2.68 3.13 7.28
C ALA A 33 2.80 4.66 7.16
N MET A 34 2.66 5.40 8.26
CA MET A 34 2.83 6.85 8.30
C MET A 34 4.25 7.28 7.91
N ILE A 35 5.27 6.65 8.47
CA ILE A 35 6.67 6.93 8.14
C ILE A 35 6.92 6.67 6.66
N PHE A 36 6.49 5.53 6.14
CA PHE A 36 6.65 5.20 4.73
C PHE A 36 5.85 6.11 3.80
N ALA A 37 4.67 6.57 4.21
CA ALA A 37 3.89 7.54 3.45
C ALA A 37 4.63 8.88 3.29
N VAL A 38 5.17 9.41 4.39
CA VAL A 38 5.92 10.67 4.37
C VAL A 38 7.22 10.51 3.58
N THR A 39 8.03 9.50 3.90
CA THR A 39 9.33 9.27 3.22
C THR A 39 9.14 8.94 1.75
N GLY A 40 8.12 8.15 1.38
CA GLY A 40 7.81 7.83 0.00
C GLY A 40 7.35 9.05 -0.80
N THR A 41 6.57 9.94 -0.18
CA THR A 41 6.15 11.19 -0.82
C THR A 41 7.36 12.11 -1.07
N LEU A 42 8.22 12.30 -0.07
CA LEU A 42 9.44 13.09 -0.21
C LEU A 42 10.40 12.50 -1.26
N LEU A 43 10.56 11.19 -1.25
CA LEU A 43 11.36 10.48 -2.25
C LEU A 43 10.80 10.71 -3.67
N GLN A 44 9.49 10.58 -3.85
CA GLN A 44 8.86 10.78 -5.16
C GLN A 44 8.98 12.23 -5.65
N VAL A 45 8.81 13.20 -4.75
CA VAL A 45 9.03 14.62 -5.08
C VAL A 45 10.49 14.86 -5.48
N GLY A 46 11.44 14.36 -4.70
CA GLY A 46 12.87 14.47 -5.02
C GLY A 46 13.22 13.84 -6.36
N LEU A 47 12.75 12.62 -6.63
CA LEU A 47 13.00 11.92 -7.89
C LEU A 47 12.38 12.63 -9.10
N SER A 48 11.26 13.32 -8.92
CA SER A 48 10.64 14.10 -10.00
C SER A 48 11.50 15.27 -10.47
N LEU A 49 12.36 15.81 -9.60
CA LEU A 49 13.28 16.89 -9.95
C LEU A 49 14.43 16.42 -10.86
N PHE A 50 14.85 15.16 -10.72
CA PHE A 50 15.93 14.59 -11.52
C PHE A 50 15.47 14.10 -12.89
N ASN A 51 14.18 13.79 -13.06
CA ASN A 51 13.57 13.28 -14.31
C ASN A 51 14.30 12.10 -14.94
N ILE A 52 14.84 11.19 -14.12
CA ILE A 52 15.58 10.00 -14.54
C ILE A 52 14.69 8.75 -14.34
N SER A 53 14.13 8.24 -15.42
CA SER A 53 13.12 7.16 -15.36
C SER A 53 13.62 5.87 -14.69
N TRP A 54 14.84 5.42 -15.01
CA TRP A 54 15.39 4.20 -14.43
C TRP A 54 15.63 4.34 -12.92
N LEU A 55 16.10 5.51 -12.47
CA LEU A 55 16.33 5.79 -11.06
C LEU A 55 15.00 5.79 -10.27
N THR A 56 13.97 6.39 -10.84
CA THR A 56 12.62 6.37 -10.26
C THR A 56 12.06 4.94 -10.14
N SER A 57 12.23 4.13 -11.20
CA SER A 57 11.78 2.74 -11.19
C SER A 57 12.51 1.90 -10.15
N LEU A 58 13.84 2.00 -10.10
CA LEU A 58 14.67 1.29 -9.13
C LEU A 58 14.31 1.69 -7.69
N SER A 59 14.17 3.00 -7.43
CA SER A 59 13.81 3.52 -6.11
C SER A 59 12.42 3.03 -5.68
N ASN A 60 11.44 2.97 -6.58
CA ASN A 60 10.11 2.45 -6.28
C ASN A 60 10.14 0.95 -5.94
N ILE A 61 10.93 0.15 -6.64
CA ILE A 61 11.10 -1.28 -6.34
C ILE A 61 11.74 -1.45 -4.95
N LEU A 62 12.83 -0.76 -4.67
CA LEU A 62 13.51 -0.81 -3.37
C LEU A 62 12.60 -0.34 -2.23
N TYR A 63 11.81 0.70 -2.47
CA TYR A 63 10.83 1.20 -1.51
C TYR A 63 9.77 0.14 -1.16
N ILE A 64 9.22 -0.56 -2.15
CA ILE A 64 8.24 -1.63 -1.92
C ILE A 64 8.87 -2.80 -1.15
N ILE A 65 10.10 -3.19 -1.50
CA ILE A 65 10.82 -4.25 -0.79
C ILE A 65 11.07 -3.85 0.67
N ALA A 66 11.54 -2.63 0.92
CA ALA A 66 11.78 -2.11 2.25
C ALA A 66 10.49 -2.04 3.08
N LEU A 67 9.40 -1.53 2.50
CA LEU A 67 8.09 -1.49 3.13
C LEU A 67 7.66 -2.90 3.56
N ARG A 68 7.76 -3.87 2.67
CA ARG A 68 7.40 -5.26 2.92
C ARG A 68 8.24 -5.88 4.04
N ALA A 69 9.56 -5.67 4.01
CA ALA A 69 10.48 -6.17 5.02
C ALA A 69 10.18 -5.59 6.40
N VAL A 70 10.01 -4.26 6.50
CA VAL A 70 9.73 -3.60 7.78
C VAL A 70 8.36 -4.00 8.35
N PHE A 71 7.33 -4.17 7.49
CA PHE A 71 6.04 -4.69 7.95
C PHE A 71 6.13 -6.13 8.48
N ALA A 72 6.97 -6.96 7.86
CA ALA A 72 7.17 -8.35 8.29
C ALA A 72 7.90 -8.45 9.64
N THR A 73 8.74 -7.48 9.98
CA THR A 73 9.50 -7.45 11.25
C THR A 73 8.80 -6.67 12.38
N ALA A 74 7.64 -6.08 12.11
CA ALA A 74 6.90 -5.32 13.11
C ALA A 74 6.51 -6.21 14.30
N GLN A 75 7.02 -5.85 15.49
CA GLN A 75 6.73 -6.54 16.75
C GLN A 75 5.69 -5.75 17.57
N ASN A 76 5.13 -6.40 18.61
CA ASN A 76 4.12 -5.81 19.49
C ASN A 76 2.86 -5.31 18.75
N VAL A 77 2.48 -6.01 17.71
CA VAL A 77 1.25 -5.72 16.95
C VAL A 77 0.06 -6.19 17.78
N VAL A 78 -0.83 -5.27 18.08
CA VAL A 78 -2.02 -5.53 18.93
C VAL A 78 -3.06 -6.38 18.18
N HIS A 79 -2.96 -6.49 16.87
CA HIS A 79 -3.94 -7.17 16.03
C HIS A 79 -3.43 -8.50 15.49
N PRO A 80 -4.34 -9.41 15.05
CA PRO A 80 -3.98 -10.74 14.60
C PRO A 80 -2.89 -10.73 13.51
N PRO A 81 -2.14 -11.82 13.39
CA PRO A 81 -0.99 -11.92 12.50
C PRO A 81 -1.33 -11.49 11.07
N PRO A 82 -0.33 -11.00 10.30
CA PRO A 82 -0.53 -10.59 8.92
C PRO A 82 -1.01 -11.77 8.10
N SER A 83 -2.21 -11.72 7.61
CA SER A 83 -2.93 -12.72 6.82
C SER A 83 -3.89 -13.59 7.64
N PRO A 84 -4.79 -13.00 8.45
CA PRO A 84 -5.84 -13.78 9.11
C PRO A 84 -6.72 -14.52 8.10
N ILE A 85 -6.82 -14.01 6.86
CA ILE A 85 -7.57 -14.61 5.77
C ILE A 85 -6.93 -15.94 5.35
N PHE A 86 -5.63 -15.96 5.07
CA PHE A 86 -4.93 -17.19 4.67
C PHE A 86 -4.83 -18.21 5.80
N ASN A 87 -4.76 -17.75 7.05
CA ASN A 87 -4.71 -18.62 8.23
C ASN A 87 -6.10 -19.06 8.72
N SER A 88 -7.18 -18.57 8.11
CA SER A 88 -8.56 -18.91 8.51
C SER A 88 -8.94 -20.37 8.19
N GLY A 89 -8.28 -21.00 7.23
CA GLY A 89 -8.66 -22.30 6.70
C GLY A 89 -9.97 -22.30 5.88
N LEU A 90 -10.59 -21.15 5.70
CA LEU A 90 -11.87 -20.99 4.98
C LEU A 90 -11.61 -20.71 3.50
N TRP A 91 -11.63 -21.76 2.71
CA TRP A 91 -11.33 -21.70 1.27
C TRP A 91 -12.18 -20.68 0.50
N ASN A 92 -13.45 -20.52 0.84
CA ASN A 92 -14.34 -19.54 0.20
C ASN A 92 -13.82 -18.11 0.40
N ILE A 93 -13.37 -17.77 1.61
CA ILE A 93 -12.82 -16.44 1.93
C ILE A 93 -11.48 -16.24 1.25
N ILE A 94 -10.62 -17.26 1.26
CA ILE A 94 -9.31 -17.21 0.60
C ILE A 94 -9.50 -17.00 -0.91
N THR A 95 -10.36 -17.80 -1.54
CA THR A 95 -10.63 -17.68 -2.99
C THR A 95 -11.18 -16.31 -3.34
N PHE A 96 -12.17 -15.83 -2.59
CA PHE A 96 -12.73 -14.49 -2.79
C PHE A 96 -11.64 -13.41 -2.71
N PHE A 97 -10.79 -13.47 -1.69
CA PHE A 97 -9.70 -12.51 -1.50
C PHE A 97 -8.68 -12.56 -2.63
N VAL A 98 -8.30 -13.75 -3.09
CA VAL A 98 -7.37 -13.92 -4.23
C VAL A 98 -7.97 -13.34 -5.51
N VAL A 99 -9.23 -13.68 -5.81
CA VAL A 99 -9.93 -13.14 -7.00
C VAL A 99 -10.01 -11.62 -6.93
N LEU A 100 -10.36 -11.05 -5.78
CA LEU A 100 -10.44 -9.60 -5.59
C LEU A 100 -9.09 -8.92 -5.86
N ASN A 101 -7.99 -9.52 -5.38
CA ASN A 101 -6.64 -9.00 -5.65
C ASN A 101 -6.29 -9.07 -7.15
N ILE A 102 -6.59 -10.17 -7.82
CA ILE A 102 -6.36 -10.30 -9.28
C ILE A 102 -7.14 -9.21 -10.02
N LEU A 103 -8.42 -9.02 -9.70
CA LEU A 103 -9.26 -7.98 -10.32
C LEU A 103 -8.70 -6.58 -10.07
N ALA A 104 -8.19 -6.29 -8.86
CA ALA A 104 -7.56 -5.02 -8.54
C ALA A 104 -6.30 -4.78 -9.38
N TRP A 105 -5.46 -5.80 -9.59
CA TRP A 105 -4.29 -5.72 -10.47
C TRP A 105 -4.66 -5.48 -11.93
N VAL A 106 -5.67 -6.19 -12.43
CA VAL A 106 -6.19 -6.02 -13.79
C VAL A 106 -6.74 -4.61 -13.98
N ALA A 107 -7.55 -4.13 -13.04
CA ALA A 107 -8.08 -2.76 -13.08
C ALA A 107 -6.96 -1.72 -13.03
N GLY A 108 -5.94 -1.91 -12.18
CA GLY A 108 -4.77 -1.05 -12.11
C GLY A 108 -4.00 -1.00 -13.42
N TYR A 109 -3.83 -2.13 -14.09
CA TYR A 109 -3.19 -2.20 -15.40
C TYR A 109 -3.98 -1.41 -16.46
N PHE A 110 -5.28 -1.61 -16.55
CA PHE A 110 -6.11 -0.89 -17.54
C PHE A 110 -6.15 0.61 -17.27
N LEU A 111 -6.28 1.03 -16.02
CA LEU A 111 -6.24 2.45 -15.66
C LEU A 111 -4.91 3.08 -16.04
N THR A 112 -3.79 2.43 -15.73
CA THR A 112 -2.47 2.93 -16.07
C THR A 112 -2.30 3.04 -17.59
N SER A 113 -2.69 2.01 -18.33
CA SER A 113 -2.64 1.99 -19.80
C SER A 113 -3.49 3.09 -20.42
N PHE A 114 -4.69 3.32 -19.88
CA PHE A 114 -5.57 4.40 -20.32
C PHE A 114 -4.93 5.78 -20.15
N PHE A 115 -4.37 6.07 -18.98
CA PHE A 115 -3.71 7.37 -18.73
C PHE A 115 -2.45 7.56 -19.56
N LEU A 116 -1.69 6.49 -19.84
CA LEU A 116 -0.54 6.57 -20.73
C LEU A 116 -0.96 6.88 -22.17
N THR A 117 -2.05 6.29 -22.65
CA THR A 117 -2.58 6.55 -23.99
C THR A 117 -3.04 8.00 -24.15
N LEU A 118 -3.72 8.55 -23.14
CA LEU A 118 -4.12 9.96 -23.16
C LEU A 118 -2.92 10.91 -23.26
N LYS A 119 -1.84 10.62 -22.52
CA LYS A 119 -0.63 11.44 -22.54
C LYS A 119 0.12 11.41 -23.87
N THR A 120 0.01 10.34 -24.65
CA THR A 120 0.68 10.22 -25.95
C THR A 120 -0.13 10.82 -27.09
N SER A 121 -1.38 11.23 -26.84
CA SER A 121 -2.28 11.86 -27.84
C SER A 121 -2.24 13.39 -27.81
N GLU A 122 -1.51 13.97 -26.87
CA GLU A 122 -1.20 15.42 -26.82
C GLU A 122 0.18 15.70 -27.44
#